data_47ff7dc1f49d41fc38b3f9982e7f0b17
#
_entry.id   47ff7dc1f49d41fc38b3f9982e7f0b17
#
_cell.length_a   1.000
_cell.length_b   1.000
_cell.length_c   1.000
_cell.angle_alpha   90.00
_cell.angle_beta   90.00
_cell.angle_gamma   90.00
#
_symmetry.space_group_name_H-M   'P 1'
#
loop_
_entity.id
_entity.type
_entity.pdbx_description
1 polymer ?
#
loop_
_entity_poly.entity_id
_entity_poly.type
_entity_poly.pdbx_seq_one_letter_code
_entity_poly.pdbx_strand_id
1 'polypeptide(L)'
;MATDRYREHKALNPFFDVVMKGLKGLVEGEHYYDAIADDAQFEFLYRFPGWPAVIRGRENLIAAYSGYGNNIVLEKGDRLGVHHDKERGVVTLEYQVHGKAVKTGAAYDNRFVSIVTIKNRKIVRWRDYMDSLAAWQALTGK
;
A
#
# COMPACT_ATOMS: atom_id res chain seq x y z
N MET A 1 4.62 -19.01 10.46
CA MET A 1 4.44 -17.58 10.84
C MET A 1 3.80 -16.83 9.68
N ALA A 2 2.84 -15.97 9.97
CA ALA A 2 2.14 -15.21 8.93
C ALA A 2 3.10 -14.38 8.07
N THR A 3 4.12 -13.77 8.68
CA THR A 3 5.12 -12.96 7.98
C THR A 3 5.97 -13.76 7.00
N ASP A 4 6.13 -15.07 7.22
CA ASP A 4 6.95 -15.91 6.34
C ASP A 4 6.30 -16.17 4.98
N ARG A 5 4.96 -16.17 4.93
CA ARG A 5 4.22 -16.38 3.68
C ARG A 5 4.48 -15.29 2.65
N TYR A 6 4.83 -14.09 3.12
CA TYR A 6 4.99 -12.92 2.25
C TYR A 6 6.42 -12.37 2.30
N ARG A 7 7.38 -13.25 2.52
CA ARG A 7 8.80 -12.89 2.59
C ARG A 7 9.31 -12.16 1.36
N GLU A 8 8.80 -12.53 0.19
CA GLU A 8 9.16 -11.88 -1.08
C GLU A 8 8.77 -10.41 -1.13
N HIS A 9 7.84 -10.00 -0.28
CA HIS A 9 7.30 -8.64 -0.24
C HIS A 9 7.90 -7.82 0.89
N LYS A 10 8.99 -8.28 1.51
CA LYS A 10 9.57 -7.60 2.69
C LYS A 10 9.99 -6.16 2.44
N ALA A 11 10.30 -5.80 1.18
CA ALA A 11 10.63 -4.43 0.81
C ALA A 11 9.47 -3.46 1.07
N LEU A 12 8.24 -3.97 1.16
CA LEU A 12 7.03 -3.21 1.46
C LEU A 12 6.65 -3.23 2.94
N ASN A 13 7.40 -3.91 3.81
CA ASN A 13 7.01 -4.06 5.21
C ASN A 13 6.69 -2.73 5.91
N PRO A 14 7.45 -1.64 5.73
CA PRO A 14 7.07 -0.36 6.35
C PRO A 14 5.71 0.16 5.91
N PHE A 15 5.31 -0.08 4.65
CA PHE A 15 3.97 0.24 4.17
C PHE A 15 2.93 -0.65 4.87
N PHE A 16 3.14 -1.95 4.91
CA PHE A 16 2.21 -2.87 5.60
C PHE A 16 2.03 -2.46 7.05
N ASP A 17 3.11 -2.14 7.73
CA ASP A 17 3.08 -1.78 9.16
C ASP A 17 2.28 -0.51 9.40
N VAL A 18 2.50 0.54 8.63
CA VAL A 18 1.84 1.83 8.86
C VAL A 18 0.34 1.74 8.54
N VAL A 19 -0.05 1.05 7.48
CA VAL A 19 -1.48 0.94 7.13
C VAL A 19 -2.20 0.00 8.09
N MET A 20 -1.58 -1.09 8.54
CA MET A 20 -2.20 -1.99 9.51
C MET A 20 -2.34 -1.32 10.89
N LYS A 21 -1.43 -0.43 11.24
CA LYS A 21 -1.57 0.38 12.45
C LYS A 21 -2.81 1.28 12.36
N GLY A 22 -3.05 1.88 11.19
CA GLY A 22 -4.23 2.73 10.97
C GLY A 22 -5.54 1.94 10.94
N LEU A 23 -5.50 0.66 10.58
CA LEU A 23 -6.68 -0.19 10.49
C LEU A 23 -6.89 -1.07 11.72
N LYS A 24 -6.06 -0.91 12.74
CA LYS A 24 -6.09 -1.74 13.95
C LYS A 24 -7.48 -1.72 14.59
N GLY A 25 -8.01 -2.91 14.87
CA GLY A 25 -9.34 -3.06 15.47
C GLY A 25 -10.48 -3.03 14.46
N LEU A 26 -10.21 -2.68 13.20
CA LEU A 26 -11.24 -2.56 12.17
C LEU A 26 -11.23 -3.74 11.19
N VAL A 27 -10.09 -4.41 11.05
CA VAL A 27 -9.94 -5.55 10.13
C VAL A 27 -9.42 -6.77 10.87
N GLU A 28 -9.60 -7.95 10.28
CA GLU A 28 -9.07 -9.23 10.75
C GLU A 28 -7.99 -9.72 9.81
N GLY A 29 -6.88 -10.18 10.38
CA GLY A 29 -5.74 -10.73 9.65
C GLY A 29 -4.44 -10.31 10.31
N GLU A 30 -3.46 -11.19 10.32
CA GLU A 30 -2.15 -10.87 10.89
C GLU A 30 -1.34 -10.00 9.95
N HIS A 31 -1.51 -10.21 8.65
CA HIS A 31 -0.81 -9.46 7.61
C HIS A 31 -1.81 -8.62 6.81
N TYR A 32 -1.32 -7.52 6.20
CA TYR A 32 -2.12 -6.67 5.33
C TYR A 32 -2.88 -7.49 4.27
N TYR A 33 -2.22 -8.41 3.60
CA TYR A 33 -2.87 -9.24 2.58
C TYR A 33 -3.98 -10.11 3.15
N ASP A 34 -3.82 -10.58 4.39
CA ASP A 34 -4.85 -11.39 5.05
C ASP A 34 -6.10 -10.59 5.40
N ALA A 35 -5.94 -9.27 5.55
CA ALA A 35 -7.04 -8.36 5.86
C ALA A 35 -7.88 -8.01 4.62
N ILE A 36 -7.49 -8.45 3.44
CA ILE A 36 -8.13 -8.12 2.17
C ILE A 36 -9.12 -9.22 1.78
N ALA A 37 -10.33 -8.84 1.37
CA ALA A 37 -11.32 -9.77 0.83
C ALA A 37 -10.83 -10.34 -0.51
N ASP A 38 -11.22 -11.57 -0.81
CA ASP A 38 -10.78 -12.26 -2.03
C ASP A 38 -11.05 -11.47 -3.31
N ASP A 39 -12.20 -10.79 -3.36
CA ASP A 39 -12.68 -10.06 -4.53
C ASP A 39 -12.53 -8.54 -4.41
N ALA A 40 -11.67 -8.07 -3.50
CA ALA A 40 -11.46 -6.64 -3.27
C ALA A 40 -11.00 -5.93 -4.55
N GLN A 41 -11.37 -4.67 -4.68
CA GLN A 41 -10.98 -3.84 -5.81
C GLN A 41 -10.01 -2.76 -5.34
N PHE A 42 -8.91 -2.61 -6.08
CA PHE A 42 -7.89 -1.61 -5.83
C PHE A 42 -7.86 -0.64 -7.00
N GLU A 43 -8.01 0.65 -6.70
CA GLU A 43 -8.00 1.72 -7.68
C GLU A 43 -6.80 2.63 -7.38
N PHE A 44 -5.97 2.85 -8.39
CA PHE A 44 -4.79 3.69 -8.27
C PHE A 44 -5.08 5.00 -9.00
N LEU A 45 -5.40 6.04 -8.24
CA LEU A 45 -5.92 7.31 -8.76
C LEU A 45 -4.78 8.29 -9.05
N TYR A 46 -3.74 7.76 -9.66
CA TYR A 46 -2.58 8.49 -10.13
C TYR A 46 -2.06 7.82 -11.40
N ARG A 47 -1.24 8.51 -12.14
CA ARG A 47 -0.63 7.95 -13.33
C ARG A 47 0.81 7.59 -13.06
N PHE A 48 1.15 6.36 -13.37
CA PHE A 48 2.52 5.88 -13.30
C PHE A 48 2.75 4.88 -14.44
N PRO A 49 3.78 5.11 -15.29
CA PRO A 49 4.02 4.23 -16.44
C PRO A 49 4.23 2.78 -16.02
N GLY A 50 3.51 1.88 -16.68
CA GLY A 50 3.61 0.46 -16.40
C GLY A 50 2.78 -0.03 -15.22
N TRP A 51 2.07 0.85 -14.52
CA TRP A 51 1.23 0.45 -13.40
C TRP A 51 -0.25 0.54 -13.78
N PRO A 52 -1.07 -0.49 -13.48
CA PRO A 52 -2.50 -0.48 -13.84
C PRO A 52 -3.29 0.52 -13.03
N ALA A 53 -4.39 1.03 -13.60
CA ALA A 53 -5.31 1.91 -12.89
C ALA A 53 -6.20 1.15 -11.91
N VAL A 54 -6.50 -0.12 -12.19
CA VAL A 54 -7.38 -0.97 -11.37
C VAL A 54 -6.80 -2.37 -11.30
N ILE A 55 -6.80 -2.93 -10.09
CA ILE A 55 -6.49 -4.34 -9.87
C ILE A 55 -7.69 -4.94 -9.12
N ARG A 56 -8.19 -6.08 -9.63
CA ARG A 56 -9.30 -6.79 -8.99
C ARG A 56 -8.80 -8.09 -8.39
N GLY A 57 -9.16 -8.31 -7.12
CA GLY A 57 -8.84 -9.52 -6.40
C GLY A 57 -7.52 -9.45 -5.64
N ARG A 58 -7.54 -10.06 -4.45
CA ARG A 58 -6.37 -10.08 -3.56
C ARG A 58 -5.16 -10.73 -4.22
N GLU A 59 -5.35 -11.87 -4.89
CA GLU A 59 -4.23 -12.61 -5.47
C GLU A 59 -3.57 -11.84 -6.61
N ASN A 60 -4.36 -11.11 -7.39
CA ASN A 60 -3.81 -10.26 -8.44
C ASN A 60 -3.02 -9.08 -7.87
N LEU A 61 -3.47 -8.53 -6.75
CA LEU A 61 -2.71 -7.47 -6.07
C LEU A 61 -1.37 -8.00 -5.56
N ILE A 62 -1.37 -9.16 -4.93
CA ILE A 62 -0.14 -9.79 -4.42
C ILE A 62 0.84 -10.03 -5.59
N ALA A 63 0.33 -10.55 -6.71
CA ALA A 63 1.15 -10.78 -7.89
C ALA A 63 1.73 -9.47 -8.46
N ALA A 64 0.94 -8.40 -8.47
CA ALA A 64 1.38 -7.10 -8.98
C ALA A 64 2.53 -6.53 -8.15
N TYR A 65 2.54 -6.77 -6.84
CA TYR A 65 3.60 -6.28 -5.96
C TYR A 65 4.81 -7.21 -5.86
N SER A 66 4.79 -8.38 -6.50
CA SER A 66 5.85 -9.38 -6.33
C SER A 66 7.24 -8.86 -6.74
N GLY A 67 7.32 -7.94 -7.69
CA GLY A 67 8.59 -7.36 -8.13
C GLY A 67 8.95 -6.02 -7.51
N TYR A 68 8.16 -5.54 -6.56
CA TYR A 68 8.35 -4.19 -6.00
C TYR A 68 9.76 -3.97 -5.46
N GLY A 69 10.29 -4.94 -4.72
CA GLY A 69 11.60 -4.83 -4.09
C GLY A 69 12.78 -4.78 -5.06
N ASN A 70 12.54 -5.11 -6.34
CA ASN A 70 13.57 -4.95 -7.37
C ASN A 70 13.77 -3.49 -7.76
N ASN A 71 12.82 -2.64 -7.43
CA ASN A 71 12.82 -1.23 -7.81
C ASN A 71 12.96 -0.30 -6.62
N ILE A 72 12.26 -0.59 -5.52
CA ILE A 72 12.24 0.24 -4.32
C ILE A 72 12.32 -0.66 -3.09
N VAL A 73 13.12 -0.25 -2.10
CA VAL A 73 13.13 -0.87 -0.77
C VAL A 73 12.74 0.19 0.22
N LEU A 74 11.61 0.00 0.89
CA LEU A 74 11.14 0.91 1.92
C LEU A 74 11.88 0.63 3.24
N GLU A 75 12.14 1.70 3.99
CA GLU A 75 12.88 1.64 5.25
C GLU A 75 12.01 2.10 6.42
N LYS A 76 11.02 2.97 6.16
CA LYS A 76 10.22 3.60 7.21
C LYS A 76 8.86 4.03 6.68
N GLY A 77 7.83 3.92 7.52
CA GLY A 77 6.52 4.55 7.29
C GLY A 77 6.19 5.41 8.50
N ASP A 78 5.65 6.61 8.27
CA ASP A 78 5.34 7.54 9.35
C ASP A 78 4.20 8.50 9.00
N ARG A 79 3.97 9.46 9.87
CA ARG A 79 2.98 10.53 9.74
C ARG A 79 1.57 10.04 9.48
N LEU A 80 1.21 8.95 10.16
CA LEU A 80 -0.11 8.36 10.01
C LEU A 80 -1.20 9.27 10.57
N GLY A 81 -2.21 9.59 9.73
CA GLY A 81 -3.46 10.20 10.13
C GLY A 81 -4.60 9.27 9.76
N VAL A 82 -5.60 9.14 10.63
CA VAL A 82 -6.73 8.24 10.41
C VAL A 82 -8.03 9.01 10.52
N HIS A 83 -8.87 8.91 9.49
CA HIS A 83 -10.17 9.55 9.46
C HIS A 83 -11.22 8.47 9.18
N HIS A 84 -12.12 8.24 10.12
CA HIS A 84 -13.06 7.12 10.06
C HIS A 84 -14.51 7.60 9.89
N ASP A 85 -15.11 7.22 8.79
CA ASP A 85 -16.55 7.39 8.56
C ASP A 85 -17.23 6.07 8.92
N LYS A 86 -17.74 6.00 10.14
CA LYS A 86 -18.33 4.76 10.69
C LYS A 86 -19.60 4.36 9.98
N GLU A 87 -20.40 5.32 9.53
CA GLU A 87 -21.65 5.02 8.84
C GLU A 87 -21.42 4.29 7.53
N ARG A 88 -20.42 4.71 6.78
CA ARG A 88 -20.12 4.13 5.47
C ARG A 88 -19.11 3.00 5.52
N GLY A 89 -18.49 2.77 6.67
CA GLY A 89 -17.44 1.78 6.79
C GLY A 89 -16.19 2.15 6.00
N VAL A 90 -15.88 3.45 5.93
CA VAL A 90 -14.75 3.98 5.15
C VAL A 90 -13.73 4.62 6.08
N VAL A 91 -12.47 4.26 5.88
CA VAL A 91 -11.34 4.83 6.63
C VAL A 91 -10.40 5.48 5.64
N THR A 92 -10.08 6.74 5.87
CA THR A 92 -9.07 7.44 5.08
C THR A 92 -7.78 7.49 5.86
N LEU A 93 -6.71 7.00 5.25
CA LEU A 93 -5.37 6.98 5.84
C LEU A 93 -4.49 7.97 5.11
N GLU A 94 -3.81 8.82 5.87
CA GLU A 94 -2.73 9.67 5.35
C GLU A 94 -1.43 9.15 5.96
N TYR A 95 -0.40 9.01 5.17
CA TYR A 95 0.90 8.52 5.67
C TYR A 95 2.01 8.81 4.66
N GLN A 96 3.23 8.63 5.11
CA GLN A 96 4.41 8.77 4.28
C GLN A 96 5.24 7.49 4.36
N VAL A 97 5.95 7.19 3.28
CA VAL A 97 6.94 6.11 3.25
C VAL A 97 8.27 6.68 2.79
N HIS A 98 9.34 6.08 3.28
CA HIS A 98 10.70 6.49 3.00
C HIS A 98 11.56 5.27 2.71
N GLY A 99 12.40 5.36 1.70
CA GLY A 99 13.26 4.26 1.30
C GLY A 99 14.24 4.69 0.22
N LYS A 100 14.63 3.75 -0.61
CA LYS A 100 15.58 3.97 -1.70
C LYS A 100 15.16 3.27 -2.97
N ALA A 101 15.41 3.94 -4.08
CA ALA A 101 15.31 3.32 -5.40
C ALA A 101 16.56 2.49 -5.64
N VAL A 102 16.38 1.23 -6.02
CA VAL A 102 17.48 0.27 -6.12
C VAL A 102 18.45 0.63 -7.23
N LYS A 103 17.95 0.98 -8.42
CA LYS A 103 18.79 1.25 -9.58
C LYS A 103 19.52 2.58 -9.55
N THR A 104 18.86 3.62 -9.07
CA THR A 104 19.46 4.97 -9.04
C THR A 104 20.19 5.26 -7.76
N GLY A 105 19.88 4.53 -6.68
CA GLY A 105 20.37 4.84 -5.34
C GLY A 105 19.75 6.07 -4.72
N ALA A 106 18.77 6.68 -5.40
CA ALA A 106 18.13 7.89 -4.93
C ALA A 106 17.23 7.64 -3.72
N ALA A 107 17.14 8.61 -2.83
CA ALA A 107 16.16 8.57 -1.76
C ALA A 107 14.75 8.58 -2.38
N TYR A 108 13.88 7.76 -1.81
CA TYR A 108 12.47 7.74 -2.17
C TYR A 108 11.65 8.15 -0.96
N ASP A 109 11.05 9.32 -1.04
CA ASP A 109 10.14 9.84 -0.01
C ASP A 109 8.81 10.13 -0.70
N ASN A 110 7.75 9.55 -0.19
CA ASN A 110 6.44 9.72 -0.84
C ASN A 110 5.34 9.82 0.20
N ARG A 111 4.26 10.48 -0.19
CA ARG A 111 3.09 10.68 0.65
C ARG A 111 1.87 10.10 -0.04
N PHE A 112 1.01 9.52 0.78
CA PHE A 112 -0.14 8.76 0.31
C PHE A 112 -1.41 9.22 1.02
N VAL A 113 -2.52 9.10 0.30
CA VAL A 113 -3.85 9.07 0.87
C VAL A 113 -4.51 7.80 0.34
N SER A 114 -4.96 6.95 1.24
CA SER A 114 -5.65 5.72 0.88
C SER A 114 -7.04 5.73 1.50
N ILE A 115 -8.06 5.58 0.65
CA ILE A 115 -9.46 5.56 1.08
C ILE A 115 -9.91 4.10 1.05
N VAL A 116 -10.18 3.55 2.23
CA VAL A 116 -10.36 2.11 2.45
C VAL A 116 -11.79 1.82 2.86
N THR A 117 -12.49 0.98 2.10
CA THR A 117 -13.83 0.51 2.47
C THR A 117 -13.71 -0.86 3.10
N ILE A 118 -14.33 -1.03 4.27
CA ILE A 118 -14.29 -2.25 5.06
C ILE A 118 -15.70 -2.81 5.21
N LYS A 119 -15.86 -4.11 4.96
CA LYS A 119 -17.09 -4.87 5.21
C LYS A 119 -16.73 -6.20 5.83
N ASN A 120 -17.47 -6.59 6.87
CA ASN A 120 -17.25 -7.86 7.56
C ASN A 120 -15.78 -8.03 7.98
N ARG A 121 -15.18 -6.93 8.46
CA ARG A 121 -13.81 -6.89 8.95
C ARG A 121 -12.76 -7.24 7.89
N LYS A 122 -13.09 -7.01 6.61
CA LYS A 122 -12.16 -7.19 5.49
C LYS A 122 -12.18 -5.96 4.60
N ILE A 123 -11.04 -5.66 4.01
CA ILE A 123 -10.91 -4.59 3.02
C ILE A 123 -11.58 -5.08 1.73
N VAL A 124 -12.59 -4.33 1.25
CA VAL A 124 -13.30 -4.67 0.00
C VAL A 124 -12.97 -3.69 -1.12
N ARG A 125 -12.49 -2.50 -0.78
CA ARG A 125 -12.11 -1.49 -1.76
C ARG A 125 -10.97 -0.64 -1.21
N TRP A 126 -10.00 -0.35 -2.05
CA TRP A 126 -8.85 0.48 -1.72
C TRP A 126 -8.66 1.48 -2.83
N ARG A 127 -8.68 2.78 -2.50
CA ARG A 127 -8.48 3.86 -3.46
C ARG A 127 -7.23 4.60 -3.04
N ASP A 128 -6.22 4.59 -3.91
CA ASP A 128 -4.89 5.04 -3.58
C ASP A 128 -4.51 6.29 -4.33
N TYR A 129 -3.99 7.27 -3.61
CA TYR A 129 -3.43 8.50 -4.15
C TYR A 129 -2.00 8.63 -3.64
N MET A 130 -1.10 9.03 -4.51
CA MET A 130 0.28 9.31 -4.12
C MET A 130 0.86 10.41 -4.98
N ASP A 131 2.04 10.89 -4.59
CA ASP A 131 2.82 11.80 -5.41
C ASP A 131 3.58 10.98 -6.46
N SER A 132 2.99 10.83 -7.64
CA SER A 132 3.58 10.01 -8.70
C SER A 132 4.84 10.62 -9.29
N LEU A 133 4.99 11.95 -9.21
CA LEU A 133 6.21 12.62 -9.66
C LEU A 133 7.39 12.24 -8.77
N ALA A 134 7.18 12.20 -7.45
CA ALA A 134 8.22 11.77 -6.52
C ALA A 134 8.70 10.34 -6.83
N ALA A 135 7.77 9.42 -7.11
CA ALA A 135 8.10 8.05 -7.49
C ALA A 135 8.88 8.01 -8.80
N TRP A 136 8.42 8.75 -9.79
CA TRP A 136 9.06 8.80 -11.10
C TRP A 136 10.50 9.32 -11.01
N GLN A 137 10.69 10.42 -10.30
CA GLN A 137 12.02 11.03 -10.12
C GLN A 137 12.99 10.08 -9.41
N ALA A 138 12.53 9.39 -8.36
CA ALA A 138 13.37 8.45 -7.64
C ALA A 138 13.78 7.27 -8.53
N LEU A 139 12.85 6.74 -9.33
CA LEU A 139 13.10 5.56 -10.16
C LEU A 139 13.91 5.86 -11.41
N THR A 140 13.78 7.05 -11.98
CA THR A 140 14.43 7.40 -13.23
C THR A 140 15.60 8.38 -13.07
N GLY A 141 15.69 9.06 -11.94
CA GLY A 141 16.67 10.13 -11.73
C GLY A 141 16.32 11.43 -12.45
N LYS A 142 15.10 11.54 -12.94
CA LYS A 142 14.64 12.72 -13.68
C LYS A 142 13.53 13.46 -12.98
#